data_562dad0e9aa6ba2a329951017f63f7fa
#
_entry.id   562dad0e9aa6ba2a329951017f63f7fa
#
_cell.length_a   1.000
_cell.length_b   1.000
_cell.length_c   1.000
_cell.angle_alpha   90.00
_cell.angle_beta   90.00
_cell.angle_gamma   90.00
#
_symmetry.space_group_name_H-M   'P 1'
#
loop_
_entity.id
_entity.type
_entity.pdbx_description
1 polymer ?
#
loop_
_entity_poly.entity_id
_entity_poly.type
_entity_poly.pdbx_seq_one_letter_code
_entity_poly.pdbx_strand_id
1 'polypeptide(L)'
;MAKCLYCYKELNGNERDFHKACSKKIFGTLEAPILPYTHNNLNDLARQVIRSQTTLTGVQAKLSLDINKGSKNEPGRFTIVGLWGRYILKPQTERFGNLPELEDLTMHLAEIAKIRVVPHSLIRFEDGELCYITRRIDRTNEGRKLAMEDMCQLSEKLTEQKYKGSYEQIAKLVLRYSSAPKLD
;
A
#
# COMPACT_ATOMS: atom_id res chain seq x y z
N MET A 1 0.56 -23.85 11.90
CA MET A 1 -0.68 -23.09 12.15
C MET A 1 -0.70 -21.84 11.26
N ALA A 2 -1.87 -21.42 10.81
CA ALA A 2 -2.01 -20.23 9.98
C ALA A 2 -1.74 -18.96 10.81
N LYS A 3 -1.05 -17.98 10.21
CA LYS A 3 -0.71 -16.72 10.86
C LYS A 3 -1.48 -15.56 10.24
N CYS A 4 -1.79 -14.55 11.05
CA CYS A 4 -2.41 -13.32 10.61
C CYS A 4 -1.46 -12.53 9.71
N LEU A 5 -1.91 -12.12 8.52
CA LEU A 5 -1.11 -11.38 7.54
C LEU A 5 -0.75 -9.94 7.98
N TYR A 6 -1.39 -9.46 9.05
CA TYR A 6 -1.10 -8.12 9.61
C TYR A 6 -0.14 -8.17 10.79
N CYS A 7 -0.34 -9.07 11.77
CA CYS A 7 0.44 -9.05 13.03
C CYS A 7 1.31 -10.29 13.23
N TYR A 8 1.29 -11.26 12.31
CA TYR A 8 2.05 -12.51 12.30
C TYR A 8 1.80 -13.47 13.47
N LYS A 9 0.86 -13.14 14.35
CA LYS A 9 0.42 -14.03 15.42
C LYS A 9 -0.49 -15.13 14.88
N GLU A 10 -0.57 -16.24 15.59
CA GLU A 10 -1.44 -17.35 15.23
C GLU A 10 -2.92 -16.94 15.17
N LEU A 11 -3.63 -17.42 14.15
CA LEU A 11 -5.06 -17.19 13.99
C LEU A 11 -5.86 -18.13 14.90
N ASN A 12 -6.99 -17.65 15.41
CA ASN A 12 -7.88 -18.42 16.28
C ASN A 12 -9.01 -19.06 15.48
N GLY A 13 -9.27 -20.35 15.72
CA GLY A 13 -10.45 -21.05 15.24
C GLY A 13 -10.71 -20.90 13.73
N ASN A 14 -11.79 -20.23 13.36
CA ASN A 14 -12.25 -20.07 11.98
C ASN A 14 -11.74 -18.78 11.30
N GLU A 15 -10.80 -18.05 11.92
CA GLU A 15 -10.24 -16.86 11.30
C GLU A 15 -9.36 -17.23 10.09
N ARG A 16 -9.51 -16.50 9.00
CA ARG A 16 -8.73 -16.68 7.79
C ARG A 16 -7.98 -15.38 7.48
N ASP A 17 -6.68 -15.49 7.26
CA ASP A 17 -5.75 -14.43 6.91
C ASP A 17 -5.66 -13.27 7.93
N PHE A 18 -6.71 -12.91 8.65
CA PHE A 18 -6.72 -11.81 9.60
C PHE A 18 -7.50 -12.12 10.88
N HIS A 19 -6.99 -11.63 12.03
CA HIS A 19 -7.86 -11.45 13.19
C HIS A 19 -8.86 -10.33 12.92
N LYS A 20 -10.06 -10.42 13.48
CA LYS A 20 -11.10 -9.37 13.36
C LYS A 20 -10.59 -7.99 13.77
N ALA A 21 -9.82 -7.91 14.85
CA ALA A 21 -9.21 -6.65 15.30
C ALA A 21 -8.17 -6.09 14.32
N CYS A 22 -7.37 -6.96 13.68
CA CYS A 22 -6.38 -6.58 12.68
C CYS A 22 -7.05 -6.10 11.39
N SER A 23 -8.09 -6.81 10.93
CA SER A 23 -8.90 -6.37 9.79
C SER A 23 -9.53 -5.00 10.03
N LYS A 24 -10.12 -4.79 11.23
CA LYS A 24 -10.68 -3.48 11.58
C LYS A 24 -9.64 -2.37 11.56
N LYS A 25 -8.40 -2.65 11.98
CA LYS A 25 -7.31 -1.66 12.04
C LYS A 25 -6.87 -1.23 10.65
N ILE A 26 -6.70 -2.15 9.71
CA ILE A 26 -6.22 -1.82 8.34
C ILE A 26 -7.35 -1.45 7.38
N PHE A 27 -8.47 -2.18 7.40
CA PHE A 27 -9.57 -2.03 6.43
C PHE A 27 -10.77 -1.27 6.97
N GLY A 28 -10.89 -1.11 8.29
CA GLY A 28 -12.04 -0.48 8.94
C GLY A 28 -13.24 -1.42 9.13
N THR A 29 -13.14 -2.69 8.75
CA THR A 29 -14.19 -3.72 8.85
C THR A 29 -13.70 -4.92 9.67
N LEU A 30 -14.61 -5.62 10.37
CA LEU A 30 -14.24 -6.80 11.16
C LEU A 30 -13.85 -7.99 10.28
N GLU A 31 -14.46 -8.09 9.11
CA GLU A 31 -14.11 -9.08 8.09
C GLU A 31 -13.24 -8.40 7.02
N ALA A 32 -12.15 -9.04 6.66
CA ALA A 32 -11.25 -8.52 5.64
C ALA A 32 -11.94 -8.50 4.28
N PRO A 33 -11.80 -7.42 3.51
CA PRO A 33 -12.33 -7.37 2.17
C PRO A 33 -11.68 -8.42 1.27
N ILE A 34 -12.46 -9.00 0.37
CA ILE A 34 -11.96 -9.95 -0.62
C ILE A 34 -11.19 -9.18 -1.71
N LEU A 35 -10.04 -9.68 -2.10
CA LEU A 35 -9.29 -9.25 -3.27
C LEU A 35 -9.60 -10.21 -4.44
N PRO A 36 -10.61 -9.89 -5.28
CA PRO A 36 -11.17 -10.82 -6.26
C PRO A 36 -10.35 -10.86 -7.56
N TYR A 37 -9.05 -11.01 -7.42
CA TYR A 37 -8.10 -11.02 -8.54
C TYR A 37 -7.09 -12.14 -8.36
N THR A 38 -6.54 -12.61 -9.46
CA THR A 38 -5.36 -13.46 -9.53
C THR A 38 -4.18 -12.65 -10.03
N HIS A 39 -2.96 -13.11 -9.79
CA HIS A 39 -1.76 -12.44 -10.30
C HIS A 39 -1.81 -12.25 -11.83
N ASN A 40 -2.30 -13.25 -12.55
CA ASN A 40 -2.37 -13.23 -14.02
C ASN A 40 -3.36 -12.19 -14.56
N ASN A 41 -4.58 -12.13 -14.00
CA ASN A 41 -5.58 -11.16 -14.50
C ASN A 41 -5.32 -9.74 -14.03
N LEU A 42 -4.54 -9.56 -12.96
CA LEU A 42 -4.15 -8.25 -12.47
C LEU A 42 -3.31 -7.46 -13.49
N ASN A 43 -2.39 -8.14 -14.19
CA ASN A 43 -1.56 -7.50 -15.20
C ASN A 43 -2.38 -6.97 -16.39
N ASP A 44 -3.41 -7.69 -16.79
CA ASP A 44 -4.29 -7.26 -17.89
C ASP A 44 -5.18 -6.08 -17.46
N LEU A 45 -5.70 -6.12 -16.24
CA LEU A 45 -6.47 -5.03 -15.65
C LEU A 45 -5.58 -3.78 -15.42
N ALA A 46 -4.36 -3.96 -14.96
CA ALA A 46 -3.40 -2.87 -14.82
C ALA A 46 -3.11 -2.20 -16.17
N ARG A 47 -2.94 -2.96 -17.24
CA ARG A 47 -2.76 -2.43 -18.61
C ARG A 47 -3.98 -1.65 -19.09
N GLN A 48 -5.20 -2.10 -18.80
CA GLN A 48 -6.43 -1.39 -19.14
C GLN A 48 -6.54 -0.05 -18.39
N VAL A 49 -6.24 -0.05 -17.08
CA VAL A 49 -6.25 1.18 -16.24
C VAL A 49 -5.15 2.14 -16.65
N ILE A 50 -3.95 1.65 -17.00
CA ILE A 50 -2.84 2.49 -17.47
C ILE A 50 -3.14 3.12 -18.84
N ARG A 51 -3.84 2.41 -19.73
CA ARG A 51 -4.27 2.99 -21.02
C ARG A 51 -5.31 4.10 -20.89
N SER A 52 -6.07 4.10 -19.80
CA SER A 52 -7.14 5.08 -19.58
C SER A 52 -6.72 6.27 -18.69
N GLN A 53 -5.62 6.19 -17.95
CA GLN A 53 -5.22 7.24 -17.01
C GLN A 53 -3.70 7.30 -16.81
N THR A 54 -3.20 8.52 -16.61
CA THR A 54 -1.83 8.90 -16.35
C THR A 54 -1.15 8.02 -15.29
N THR A 55 -0.02 7.46 -15.62
CA THR A 55 0.85 6.59 -14.83
C THR A 55 1.07 7.04 -13.39
N LEU A 56 0.79 6.16 -12.43
CA LEU A 56 1.37 6.25 -11.10
C LEU A 56 2.89 6.09 -11.24
N THR A 57 3.64 7.15 -10.97
CA THR A 57 5.11 7.16 -11.08
C THR A 57 5.74 6.17 -10.11
N GLY A 58 6.66 5.34 -10.57
CA GLY A 58 7.41 4.39 -9.76
C GLY A 58 8.00 3.24 -10.59
N VAL A 59 9.05 2.63 -10.08
CA VAL A 59 9.77 1.51 -10.71
C VAL A 59 9.01 0.18 -10.56
N GLN A 60 8.15 0.08 -9.53
CA GLN A 60 7.32 -1.10 -9.25
C GLN A 60 5.88 -0.85 -9.69
N ALA A 61 5.26 -1.84 -10.32
CA ALA A 61 3.83 -1.83 -10.61
C ALA A 61 3.03 -1.64 -9.32
N LYS A 62 2.10 -0.71 -9.35
CA LYS A 62 1.21 -0.43 -8.21
C LYS A 62 -0.19 -0.08 -8.71
N LEU A 63 -1.19 -0.56 -8.00
CA LEU A 63 -2.59 -0.37 -8.33
C LEU A 63 -3.31 0.38 -7.22
N SER A 64 -4.17 1.30 -7.62
CA SER A 64 -5.03 2.01 -6.69
C SER A 64 -6.33 1.23 -6.51
N LEU A 65 -6.67 0.95 -5.26
CA LEU A 65 -7.85 0.17 -4.89
C LEU A 65 -8.76 0.97 -3.96
N ASP A 66 -10.06 0.66 -4.05
CA ASP A 66 -11.03 1.03 -3.01
C ASP A 66 -11.88 -0.17 -2.61
N ILE A 67 -12.53 -0.06 -1.45
CA ILE A 67 -13.41 -1.11 -0.93
C ILE A 67 -14.84 -0.77 -1.31
N ASN A 68 -15.45 -1.62 -2.14
CA ASN A 68 -16.89 -1.65 -2.34
C ASN A 68 -17.53 -2.37 -1.16
N LYS A 69 -18.35 -1.68 -0.39
CA LYS A 69 -19.05 -2.26 0.75
C LYS A 69 -20.05 -3.29 0.23
N GLY A 70 -19.90 -4.53 0.68
CA GLY A 70 -20.91 -5.56 0.46
C GLY A 70 -22.26 -5.22 1.12
N SER A 71 -23.26 -6.06 0.89
CA SER A 71 -24.51 -6.03 1.63
C SER A 71 -24.27 -6.36 3.11
N LYS A 72 -25.30 -6.21 3.96
CA LYS A 72 -25.19 -6.36 5.43
C LYS A 72 -24.52 -7.67 5.90
N ASN A 73 -24.51 -8.72 5.07
CA ASN A 73 -24.00 -10.05 5.39
C ASN A 73 -22.85 -10.52 4.47
N GLU A 74 -22.31 -9.67 3.62
CA GLU A 74 -21.21 -10.02 2.72
C GLU A 74 -19.98 -9.16 3.02
N PRO A 75 -18.77 -9.75 2.99
CA PRO A 75 -17.54 -8.99 3.12
C PRO A 75 -17.44 -7.98 1.97
N GLY A 76 -16.83 -6.84 2.24
CA GLY A 76 -16.49 -5.87 1.20
C GLY A 76 -15.56 -6.50 0.16
N ARG A 77 -15.52 -5.93 -1.03
CA ARG A 77 -14.63 -6.38 -2.13
C ARG A 77 -13.75 -5.22 -2.58
N PHE A 78 -12.48 -5.50 -2.82
CA PHE A 78 -11.62 -4.54 -3.46
C PHE A 78 -11.95 -4.39 -4.93
N THR A 79 -11.95 -3.15 -5.38
CA THR A 79 -12.13 -2.78 -6.80
C THR A 79 -10.95 -1.92 -7.24
N ILE A 80 -10.37 -2.22 -8.39
CA ILE A 80 -9.36 -1.37 -9.01
C ILE A 80 -10.04 -0.08 -9.45
N VAL A 81 -9.52 1.03 -8.96
CA VAL A 81 -10.00 2.37 -9.29
C VAL A 81 -8.82 3.20 -9.78
N GLY A 82 -9.11 4.28 -10.48
CA GLY A 82 -8.05 5.20 -10.90
C GLY A 82 -7.31 5.83 -9.72
N LEU A 83 -6.92 7.09 -9.86
CA LEU A 83 -6.11 7.81 -8.84
C LEU A 83 -6.78 8.00 -7.48
N TRP A 84 -8.08 7.73 -7.35
CA TRP A 84 -8.91 8.10 -6.20
C TRP A 84 -9.02 7.03 -5.11
N GLY A 85 -8.44 5.85 -5.31
CA GLY A 85 -8.49 4.77 -4.32
C GLY A 85 -7.83 5.13 -2.99
N ARG A 86 -8.34 4.53 -1.92
CA ARG A 86 -7.80 4.70 -0.55
C ARG A 86 -6.66 3.76 -0.23
N TYR A 87 -6.40 2.78 -1.09
CA TYR A 87 -5.34 1.78 -0.91
C TYR A 87 -4.42 1.74 -2.13
N ILE A 88 -3.19 1.32 -1.89
CA ILE A 88 -2.21 0.97 -2.93
C ILE A 88 -1.88 -0.50 -2.75
N LEU A 89 -2.04 -1.29 -3.82
CA LEU A 89 -1.62 -2.67 -3.92
C LEU A 89 -0.31 -2.75 -4.71
N LYS A 90 0.65 -3.51 -4.21
CA LYS A 90 1.92 -3.78 -4.86
C LYS A 90 2.08 -5.29 -4.96
N PRO A 91 1.89 -5.86 -6.16
CA PRO A 91 2.04 -7.29 -6.39
C PRO A 91 3.51 -7.71 -6.42
N GLN A 92 3.71 -9.02 -6.38
CA GLN A 92 5.00 -9.65 -6.66
C GLN A 92 5.48 -9.25 -8.07
N THR A 93 6.79 -9.11 -8.24
CA THR A 93 7.43 -8.81 -9.53
C THR A 93 8.34 -9.97 -9.93
N GLU A 94 8.53 -10.17 -11.23
CA GLU A 94 9.45 -11.20 -11.75
C GLU A 94 10.92 -10.90 -11.39
N ARG A 95 11.25 -9.62 -11.25
CA ARG A 95 12.63 -9.17 -11.03
C ARG A 95 13.17 -9.48 -9.63
N PHE A 96 12.32 -9.43 -8.61
CA PHE A 96 12.72 -9.59 -7.21
C PHE A 96 11.76 -10.55 -6.51
N GLY A 97 12.28 -11.67 -6.02
CA GLY A 97 11.51 -12.64 -5.25
C GLY A 97 11.10 -12.09 -3.88
N ASN A 98 9.89 -12.48 -3.42
CA ASN A 98 9.34 -12.14 -2.10
C ASN A 98 9.28 -10.63 -1.81
N LEU A 99 9.13 -9.80 -2.84
CA LEU A 99 9.13 -8.35 -2.67
C LEU A 99 7.99 -7.84 -1.77
N PRO A 100 6.74 -8.34 -1.85
CA PRO A 100 5.67 -7.99 -0.92
C PRO A 100 6.03 -8.28 0.54
N GLU A 101 6.59 -9.45 0.82
CA GLU A 101 6.97 -9.88 2.17
C GLU A 101 8.14 -9.04 2.71
N LEU A 102 9.12 -8.73 1.87
CA LEU A 102 10.25 -7.86 2.25
C LEU A 102 9.80 -6.44 2.54
N GLU A 103 8.85 -5.91 1.78
CA GLU A 103 8.30 -4.58 2.01
C GLU A 103 7.53 -4.52 3.33
N ASP A 104 6.66 -5.51 3.59
CA ASP A 104 5.91 -5.59 4.83
C ASP A 104 6.82 -5.80 6.05
N LEU A 105 7.81 -6.67 5.94
CA LEU A 105 8.83 -6.87 6.98
C LEU A 105 9.59 -5.57 7.29
N THR A 106 10.01 -4.85 6.25
CA THR A 106 10.72 -3.57 6.40
C THR A 106 9.88 -2.55 7.16
N MET A 107 8.59 -2.48 6.87
CA MET A 107 7.67 -1.59 7.58
C MET A 107 7.49 -1.99 9.05
N HIS A 108 7.41 -3.29 9.35
CA HIS A 108 7.38 -3.77 10.74
C HIS A 108 8.68 -3.48 11.51
N LEU A 109 9.84 -3.61 10.86
CA LEU A 109 11.13 -3.22 11.45
C LEU A 109 11.18 -1.72 11.73
N ALA A 110 10.65 -0.89 10.84
CA ALA A 110 10.52 0.55 11.07
C ALA A 110 9.62 0.86 12.29
N GLU A 111 8.48 0.17 12.44
CA GLU A 111 7.62 0.30 13.64
C GLU A 111 8.37 -0.07 14.93
N ILE A 112 9.16 -1.15 14.93
CA ILE A 112 9.98 -1.55 16.08
C ILE A 112 11.01 -0.48 16.40
N ALA A 113 11.59 0.15 15.38
CA ALA A 113 12.52 1.28 15.51
C ALA A 113 11.83 2.60 15.89
N LYS A 114 10.52 2.59 16.18
CA LYS A 114 9.72 3.77 16.53
C LYS A 114 9.58 4.80 15.39
N ILE A 115 9.83 4.40 14.17
CA ILE A 115 9.55 5.22 12.99
C ILE A 115 8.05 5.09 12.69
N ARG A 116 7.39 6.22 12.48
CA ARG A 116 5.96 6.24 12.12
C ARG A 116 5.78 5.77 10.67
N VAL A 117 5.02 4.70 10.47
CA VAL A 117 4.73 4.12 9.16
C VAL A 117 3.27 4.29 8.77
N VAL A 118 2.97 4.13 7.49
CA VAL A 118 1.59 4.05 6.99
C VAL A 118 0.95 2.72 7.41
N PRO A 119 -0.37 2.64 7.59
CA PRO A 119 -1.05 1.36 7.79
C PRO A 119 -0.80 0.44 6.59
N HIS A 120 -0.25 -0.74 6.84
CA HIS A 120 0.16 -1.69 5.82
C HIS A 120 -0.15 -3.13 6.24
N SER A 121 -0.13 -4.04 5.31
CA SER A 121 -0.27 -5.49 5.54
C SER A 121 0.09 -6.28 4.29
N LEU A 122 0.32 -7.57 4.45
CA LEU A 122 0.15 -8.51 3.36
C LEU A 122 -1.35 -8.76 3.14
N ILE A 123 -1.72 -9.10 1.91
CA ILE A 123 -3.05 -9.57 1.52
C ILE A 123 -2.90 -10.66 0.46
N ARG A 124 -3.88 -11.54 0.36
CA ARG A 124 -3.83 -12.70 -0.52
C ARG A 124 -4.74 -12.52 -1.73
N PHE A 125 -4.21 -12.85 -2.92
CA PHE A 125 -5.00 -13.05 -4.13
C PHE A 125 -5.88 -14.31 -4.03
N GLU A 126 -6.83 -14.47 -4.96
CA GLU A 126 -7.68 -15.68 -5.03
C GLU A 126 -6.88 -16.96 -5.31
N ASP A 127 -5.79 -16.87 -6.06
CA ASP A 127 -4.86 -17.99 -6.33
C ASP A 127 -3.90 -18.29 -5.17
N GLY A 128 -3.96 -17.52 -4.08
CA GLY A 128 -3.16 -17.73 -2.88
C GLY A 128 -1.85 -16.96 -2.82
N GLU A 129 -1.44 -16.31 -3.90
CA GLU A 129 -0.24 -15.46 -3.90
C GLU A 129 -0.38 -14.25 -2.99
N LEU A 130 0.75 -13.81 -2.42
CA LEU A 130 0.80 -12.65 -1.52
C LEU A 130 1.09 -11.37 -2.31
N CYS A 131 0.47 -10.29 -1.87
CA CYS A 131 0.83 -8.94 -2.26
C CYS A 131 0.86 -8.02 -1.05
N TYR A 132 1.59 -6.93 -1.17
CA TYR A 132 1.64 -5.88 -0.16
C TYR A 132 0.53 -4.87 -0.41
N ILE A 133 -0.18 -4.48 0.65
CA ILE A 133 -1.22 -3.46 0.59
C ILE A 133 -0.96 -2.38 1.64
N THR A 134 -1.15 -1.13 1.26
CA THR A 134 -1.01 0.00 2.18
C THR A 134 -2.20 0.96 2.03
N ARG A 135 -2.63 1.52 3.16
CA ARG A 135 -3.62 2.60 3.16
C ARG A 135 -2.94 3.92 2.80
N ARG A 136 -3.54 4.67 1.92
CA ARG A 136 -3.00 5.98 1.49
C ARG A 136 -3.19 7.02 2.58
N ILE A 137 -2.11 7.73 2.93
CA ILE A 137 -2.12 8.85 3.87
C ILE A 137 -2.45 10.18 3.20
N ASP A 138 -2.37 10.24 1.87
CA ASP A 138 -2.74 11.41 1.07
C ASP A 138 -4.26 11.46 0.76
N ARG A 139 -5.06 10.79 1.58
CA ARG A 139 -6.53 10.81 1.52
C ARG A 139 -7.10 11.11 2.89
N THR A 140 -8.03 12.08 2.95
CA THR A 140 -8.83 12.31 4.16
C THR A 140 -9.87 11.19 4.33
N ASN A 141 -10.50 11.15 5.50
CA ASN A 141 -11.60 10.21 5.74
C ASN A 141 -12.79 10.44 4.79
N GLU A 142 -12.98 11.68 4.33
CA GLU A 142 -14.01 12.09 3.36
C GLU A 142 -13.57 11.83 1.90
N GLY A 143 -12.39 11.25 1.68
CA GLY A 143 -11.86 10.90 0.36
C GLY A 143 -11.18 12.04 -0.39
N ARG A 144 -11.01 13.24 0.21
CA ARG A 144 -10.29 14.35 -0.43
C ARG A 144 -8.80 14.02 -0.53
N LYS A 145 -8.20 14.39 -1.66
CA LYS A 145 -6.76 14.26 -1.87
C LYS A 145 -6.02 15.38 -1.13
N LEU A 146 -5.01 15.01 -0.36
CA LEU A 146 -4.02 15.93 0.19
C LEU A 146 -2.84 16.05 -0.79
N ALA A 147 -2.22 17.23 -0.84
CA ALA A 147 -0.97 17.40 -1.56
C ALA A 147 0.11 16.50 -0.93
N MET A 148 0.83 15.76 -1.77
CA MET A 148 1.93 14.90 -1.35
C MET A 148 2.93 14.80 -2.50
N GLU A 149 4.18 15.08 -2.20
CA GLU A 149 5.30 14.99 -3.14
C GLU A 149 6.43 14.19 -2.49
N ASP A 150 7.14 13.41 -3.28
CA ASP A 150 8.36 12.76 -2.82
C ASP A 150 9.58 13.70 -2.97
N MET A 151 10.70 13.31 -2.36
CA MET A 151 11.92 14.14 -2.39
C MET A 151 12.48 14.34 -3.80
N CYS A 152 12.20 13.43 -4.75
CA CYS A 152 12.57 13.58 -6.14
C CYS A 152 11.76 14.70 -6.80
N GLN A 153 10.45 14.74 -6.55
CA GLN A 153 9.55 15.78 -7.04
C GLN A 153 9.90 17.15 -6.44
N LEU A 154 10.12 17.22 -5.12
CA LEU A 154 10.57 18.45 -4.45
C LEU A 154 11.93 18.94 -4.93
N SER A 155 12.76 18.03 -5.48
CA SER A 155 14.05 18.38 -6.12
C SER A 155 13.90 18.82 -7.57
N GLU A 156 12.70 18.82 -8.13
CA GLU A 156 12.42 19.09 -9.56
C GLU A 156 13.18 18.13 -10.49
N LYS A 157 13.41 16.88 -10.03
CA LYS A 157 14.12 15.85 -10.79
C LYS A 157 13.14 14.92 -11.50
N LEU A 158 13.58 14.36 -12.63
CA LEU A 158 12.84 13.37 -13.38
C LEU A 158 12.88 12.00 -12.69
N THR A 159 11.91 11.15 -13.01
CA THR A 159 11.75 9.81 -12.40
C THR A 159 13.00 8.93 -12.55
N GLU A 160 13.74 9.05 -13.64
CA GLU A 160 15.00 8.33 -13.90
C GLU A 160 16.12 8.69 -12.91
N GLN A 161 15.97 9.83 -12.25
CA GLN A 161 16.93 10.33 -11.25
C GLN A 161 16.47 10.04 -9.80
N LYS A 162 15.33 9.35 -9.62
CA LYS A 162 14.69 9.16 -8.31
C LYS A 162 15.61 8.57 -7.24
N TYR A 163 16.51 7.69 -7.64
CA TYR A 163 17.47 7.03 -6.73
C TYR A 163 18.89 7.60 -6.80
N LYS A 164 19.05 8.76 -7.47
CA LYS A 164 20.34 9.45 -7.58
C LYS A 164 20.31 10.69 -6.69
N GLY A 165 20.95 10.61 -5.54
CA GLY A 165 20.98 11.73 -4.60
C GLY A 165 21.76 11.39 -3.34
N SER A 166 21.84 12.34 -2.42
CA SER A 166 22.46 12.17 -1.11
C SER A 166 21.49 12.57 0.00
N TYR A 167 21.73 12.07 1.21
CA TYR A 167 20.97 12.48 2.40
C TYR A 167 21.13 13.99 2.69
N GLU A 168 22.29 14.59 2.33
CA GLU A 168 22.48 16.03 2.44
C GLU A 168 21.50 16.81 1.56
N GLN A 169 21.24 16.35 0.33
CA GLN A 169 20.25 16.96 -0.55
C GLN A 169 18.83 16.84 0.06
N ILE A 170 18.49 15.69 0.64
CA ILE A 170 17.23 15.50 1.34
C ILE A 170 17.12 16.47 2.51
N ALA A 171 18.15 16.59 3.34
CA ALA A 171 18.16 17.53 4.46
C ALA A 171 17.96 19.00 4.02
N LYS A 172 18.58 19.41 2.90
CA LYS A 172 18.36 20.76 2.32
C LYS A 172 16.92 20.98 1.88
N LEU A 173 16.24 19.95 1.33
CA LEU A 173 14.82 20.04 0.98
C LEU A 173 13.94 20.14 2.23
N VAL A 174 14.21 19.36 3.26
CA VAL A 174 13.50 19.45 4.55
C VAL A 174 13.64 20.87 5.12
N LEU A 175 14.87 21.42 5.17
CA LEU A 175 15.11 22.80 5.63
C LEU A 175 14.35 23.85 4.81
N ARG A 176 14.17 23.60 3.52
CA ARG A 176 13.51 24.56 2.60
C ARG A 176 11.98 24.50 2.68
N TYR A 177 11.40 23.32 2.80
CA TYR A 177 9.96 23.10 2.61
C TYR A 177 9.20 22.73 3.89
N SER A 178 9.88 22.26 4.95
CA SER A 178 9.23 21.96 6.21
C SER A 178 8.92 23.22 6.99
N SER A 179 7.76 23.24 7.65
CA SER A 179 7.41 24.27 8.64
C SER A 179 8.11 24.07 9.99
N ALA A 180 8.66 22.87 10.26
CA ALA A 180 9.35 22.51 11.49
C ALA A 180 10.65 21.72 11.22
N PRO A 181 11.58 22.25 10.42
CA PRO A 181 12.71 21.49 9.86
C PRO A 181 13.70 20.94 10.89
N LYS A 182 13.62 21.41 12.15
CA LYS A 182 14.45 20.88 13.25
C LYS A 182 13.83 19.66 13.93
N LEU A 183 12.57 19.37 13.64
CA LEU A 183 11.81 18.24 14.19
C LEU A 183 11.62 17.12 13.15
N ASP A 184 11.75 17.44 11.88
CA ASP A 184 11.65 16.55 10.74
C ASP A 184 13.07 16.13 10.28
#